data_844d5f0cb08767574190602425e4da11
#
_entry.id   844d5f0cb08767574190602425e4da11
#
_cell.length_a   1.000
_cell.length_b   1.000
_cell.length_c   1.000
_cell.angle_alpha   90.00
_cell.angle_beta   90.00
_cell.angle_gamma   90.00
#
_symmetry.space_group_name_H-M   'P 1'
#
loop_
_entity.id
_entity.type
_entity.pdbx_description
1 polymer ?
#
loop_
_entity_poly.entity_id
_entity_poly.type
_entity_poly.pdbx_seq_one_letter_code
_entity_poly.pdbx_strand_id
1 'polypeptide(L)'
;MSDRERAEPPRGAGDYDDVMDADERPGEYATGLVSLSFITAALRRSMWLWCATAVAGFLIGLGIYVARPAPYQASTTVVLVPNPVEQPTDAIATDVALVQSRTVAGRVVRKLGLHESIAGFLGSYAVTAITDRVLLITVDAPSSSEAVARASTLATEFLQFRARQAQSQEQITLDTLQQQIAKAQQAIKSINGRISQLPAQPVSPTQQATLNQLRAQLGQQENELLSLQQTAQSDQLTTAQMVNGSQVLDRAAPMLHSRYKRAVLYAAGGLIAGLVLGLGIVIIQALLSDRLRRRDDVAYALGAPVGLSVGRPGVSRWRPGRSGLAAAQSRNMKRIVAYLRDVVPRSAGDVSALAVVAVDDAQVAALSLTSLAMSRAEKGEQVVLADLCSGTPAAQLLGVKDPGIRPLSMNGTHLVLAVPGRDNVAPVGPLPGISLQARHQSSRELAAACASADLLLTLVTLDPSLGAEHVATWAAEAVVIVTAGRSSATRINAVGEMIRLAGIRLISAVVVGADKTDESLGVAHGPIPPTQARLDGQDRTAGRQRQVREG
;
A
#
# COMPACT_ATOMS: atom_id res chain seq x y z
N MET A 1 -10.12 16.42 -62.09
CA MET A 1 -9.18 15.78 -62.97
C MET A 1 -8.76 14.52 -62.24
N SER A 2 -9.43 13.55 -62.58
CA SER A 2 -9.17 12.38 -63.44
C SER A 2 -8.68 11.25 -62.58
N ASP A 3 -9.45 10.35 -62.18
CA ASP A 3 -10.02 9.21 -62.90
C ASP A 3 -9.24 7.89 -62.70
N ARG A 4 -9.97 6.92 -62.16
CA ARG A 4 -10.06 5.50 -62.60
C ARG A 4 -8.87 4.58 -62.17
N GLU A 5 -9.02 3.33 -61.81
CA GLU A 5 -10.02 2.29 -62.13
C GLU A 5 -9.80 1.09 -61.17
N ARG A 6 -10.79 0.56 -60.58
CA ARG A 6 -11.35 -0.79 -60.53
C ARG A 6 -10.53 -1.91 -61.19
N ALA A 7 -10.34 -2.99 -60.40
CA ALA A 7 -10.54 -4.38 -60.87
C ALA A 7 -10.58 -5.39 -59.70
N GLU A 8 -11.72 -6.00 -59.45
CA GLU A 8 -11.96 -7.37 -58.93
C GLU A 8 -12.13 -8.31 -60.10
N PRO A 9 -12.29 -9.66 -59.90
CA PRO A 9 -11.60 -10.74 -59.21
C PRO A 9 -11.10 -11.84 -60.19
N PRO A 10 -10.78 -13.10 -59.83
CA PRO A 10 -11.77 -14.17 -59.81
C PRO A 10 -11.60 -15.25 -58.70
N ARG A 11 -12.72 -15.92 -58.45
CA ARG A 11 -12.94 -17.17 -57.71
C ARG A 11 -12.29 -18.37 -58.38
N GLY A 12 -11.82 -19.33 -57.58
CA GLY A 12 -11.46 -20.69 -58.00
C GLY A 12 -11.06 -21.49 -56.78
N ALA A 13 -11.99 -22.20 -56.20
CA ALA A 13 -12.14 -23.66 -56.15
C ALA A 13 -10.99 -24.43 -55.49
N GLY A 14 -11.26 -24.96 -54.28
CA GLY A 14 -10.97 -26.31 -53.88
C GLY A 14 -9.54 -26.61 -53.44
N ASP A 15 -9.37 -26.76 -52.14
CA ASP A 15 -8.76 -27.98 -51.62
C ASP A 15 -9.14 -28.13 -50.13
N TYR A 16 -9.96 -29.11 -49.87
CA TYR A 16 -10.16 -29.75 -48.59
C TYR A 16 -9.04 -30.78 -48.46
N ASP A 17 -8.05 -30.52 -47.61
CA ASP A 17 -7.24 -31.54 -46.93
C ASP A 17 -6.07 -30.80 -46.27
N ASP A 18 -6.24 -30.44 -45.02
CA ASP A 18 -5.19 -30.38 -43.99
C ASP A 18 -5.84 -30.04 -42.64
N VAL A 19 -6.68 -30.95 -42.17
CA VAL A 19 -7.05 -31.04 -40.74
C VAL A 19 -6.33 -32.29 -40.25
N MET A 20 -5.11 -32.13 -39.79
CA MET A 20 -4.46 -33.00 -38.79
C MET A 20 -3.05 -32.47 -38.55
N ASP A 21 -2.89 -31.88 -37.42
CA ASP A 21 -1.77 -31.93 -36.46
C ASP A 21 -1.69 -30.65 -35.68
N ALA A 22 -2.76 -30.36 -34.91
CA ALA A 22 -2.60 -29.61 -33.69
C ALA A 22 -2.10 -30.58 -32.63
N ASP A 23 -0.81 -30.80 -32.63
CA ASP A 23 -0.05 -31.43 -31.56
C ASP A 23 -0.31 -30.61 -30.26
N GLU A 24 -1.33 -31.04 -29.49
CA GLU A 24 -1.60 -30.55 -28.18
C GLU A 24 -0.40 -30.90 -27.29
N ARG A 25 0.57 -30.00 -27.24
CA ARG A 25 1.62 -30.04 -26.22
C ARG A 25 0.95 -29.88 -24.87
N PRO A 26 0.99 -30.89 -23.99
CA PRO A 26 0.45 -30.75 -22.66
C PRO A 26 1.36 -29.84 -21.84
N GLY A 27 0.84 -28.71 -21.44
CA GLY A 27 1.29 -28.03 -20.25
C GLY A 27 2.43 -27.06 -20.40
N GLU A 28 2.26 -26.01 -21.18
CA GLU A 28 2.86 -24.74 -20.86
C GLU A 28 2.05 -24.16 -19.70
N TYR A 29 2.60 -24.33 -18.48
CA TYR A 29 2.07 -23.69 -17.29
C TYR A 29 1.96 -22.20 -17.59
N ALA A 30 0.77 -21.73 -17.84
CA ALA A 30 0.48 -20.32 -17.80
C ALA A 30 0.93 -19.85 -16.42
N THR A 31 2.13 -19.30 -16.34
CA THR A 31 2.61 -18.51 -15.23
C THR A 31 1.59 -17.41 -15.05
N GLY A 32 0.59 -17.72 -14.21
CA GLY A 32 -0.65 -17.03 -14.14
C GLY A 32 -0.41 -15.59 -13.74
N LEU A 33 -0.74 -14.70 -14.63
CA LEU A 33 -1.12 -13.35 -14.28
C LEU A 33 -2.09 -13.47 -13.11
N VAL A 34 -1.67 -13.03 -11.93
CA VAL A 34 -2.45 -13.06 -10.70
C VAL A 34 -3.84 -12.50 -11.03
N SER A 35 -4.87 -13.34 -11.00
CA SER A 35 -6.19 -12.93 -11.47
C SER A 35 -6.69 -11.79 -10.58
N LEU A 36 -7.22 -10.73 -11.16
CA LEU A 36 -7.78 -9.58 -10.42
C LEU A 36 -8.78 -10.02 -9.36
N SER A 37 -9.51 -11.12 -9.59
CA SER A 37 -10.41 -11.72 -8.61
C SER A 37 -9.70 -12.25 -7.35
N PHE A 38 -8.47 -12.72 -7.47
CA PHE A 38 -7.66 -13.15 -6.34
C PHE A 38 -7.26 -11.96 -5.46
N ILE A 39 -6.82 -10.85 -6.09
CA ILE A 39 -6.43 -9.63 -5.39
C ILE A 39 -7.62 -9.02 -4.68
N THR A 40 -8.79 -8.90 -5.33
CA THR A 40 -10.00 -8.34 -4.71
C THR A 40 -10.50 -9.19 -3.55
N ALA A 41 -10.43 -10.51 -3.63
CA ALA A 41 -10.78 -11.41 -2.53
C ALA A 41 -9.79 -11.27 -1.36
N ALA A 42 -8.48 -11.15 -1.63
CA ALA A 42 -7.46 -10.93 -0.61
C ALA A 42 -7.65 -9.57 0.08
N LEU A 43 -7.92 -8.50 -0.67
CA LEU A 43 -8.20 -7.16 -0.13
C LEU A 43 -9.43 -7.15 0.77
N ARG A 44 -10.53 -7.75 0.33
CA ARG A 44 -11.78 -7.78 1.10
C ARG A 44 -11.64 -8.59 2.40
N ARG A 45 -10.83 -9.63 2.40
CA ARG A 45 -10.58 -10.45 3.57
C ARG A 45 -9.68 -9.77 4.60
N SER A 46 -8.68 -9.01 4.13
CA SER A 46 -7.70 -8.30 4.96
C SER A 46 -8.06 -6.82 5.14
N MET A 47 -9.34 -6.45 4.99
CA MET A 47 -9.82 -5.08 5.07
C MET A 47 -9.39 -4.38 6.37
N TRP A 48 -9.35 -5.11 7.47
CA TRP A 48 -8.91 -4.61 8.76
C TRP A 48 -7.41 -4.20 8.77
N LEU A 49 -6.57 -4.95 8.08
CA LEU A 49 -5.13 -4.67 8.04
C LEU A 49 -4.80 -3.39 7.27
N TRP A 50 -5.26 -3.25 6.03
CA TRP A 50 -4.95 -2.03 5.27
C TRP A 50 -5.69 -0.80 5.77
N CYS A 51 -6.89 -0.95 6.39
CA CYS A 51 -7.55 0.16 7.09
C CYS A 51 -6.75 0.57 8.34
N ALA A 52 -6.26 -0.37 9.13
CA ALA A 52 -5.45 -0.08 10.31
C ALA A 52 -4.14 0.66 9.95
N THR A 53 -3.46 0.22 8.87
CA THR A 53 -2.24 0.90 8.39
C THR A 53 -2.54 2.28 7.81
N ALA A 54 -3.67 2.47 7.13
CA ALA A 54 -4.12 3.77 6.63
C ALA A 54 -4.40 4.75 7.78
N VAL A 55 -5.10 4.29 8.84
CA VAL A 55 -5.35 5.09 10.05
C VAL A 55 -4.04 5.40 10.79
N ALA A 56 -3.15 4.43 10.92
CA ALA A 56 -1.83 4.67 11.52
C ALA A 56 -1.02 5.70 10.73
N GLY A 57 -1.00 5.61 9.41
CA GLY A 57 -0.37 6.59 8.52
C GLY A 57 -0.97 7.99 8.67
N PHE A 58 -2.30 8.09 8.73
CA PHE A 58 -3.00 9.35 9.00
C PHE A 58 -2.59 9.98 10.34
N LEU A 59 -2.54 9.18 11.42
CA LEU A 59 -2.13 9.64 12.74
C LEU A 59 -0.66 10.08 12.77
N ILE A 60 0.22 9.36 12.07
CA ILE A 60 1.63 9.74 11.92
C ILE A 60 1.74 11.07 11.16
N GLY A 61 1.03 11.24 10.05
CA GLY A 61 0.99 12.49 9.29
C GLY A 61 0.52 13.68 10.14
N LEU A 62 -0.53 13.49 10.92
CA LEU A 62 -1.03 14.50 11.85
C LEU A 62 -0.02 14.76 12.98
N GLY A 63 0.64 13.73 13.51
CA GLY A 63 1.69 13.85 14.52
C GLY A 63 2.89 14.66 14.02
N ILE A 64 3.33 14.45 12.78
CA ILE A 64 4.40 15.25 12.15
C ILE A 64 3.99 16.72 12.01
N TYR A 65 2.74 16.98 11.63
CA TYR A 65 2.20 18.34 11.55
C TYR A 65 2.23 19.05 12.91
N VAL A 66 1.85 18.35 13.98
CA VAL A 66 1.84 18.91 15.36
C VAL A 66 3.28 19.09 15.88
N ALA A 67 4.18 18.14 15.58
CA ALA A 67 5.58 18.20 16.02
C ALA A 67 6.41 19.27 15.28
N ARG A 68 6.01 19.66 14.04
CA ARG A 68 6.67 20.70 13.25
C ARG A 68 5.66 21.77 12.84
N PRO A 69 5.23 22.63 13.76
CA PRO A 69 4.30 23.70 13.41
C PRO A 69 4.93 24.62 12.38
N ALA A 70 4.15 25.00 11.37
CA ALA A 70 4.59 25.95 10.36
C ALA A 70 4.94 27.29 11.03
N PRO A 71 6.06 27.96 10.65
CA PRO A 71 6.40 29.27 11.17
C PRO A 71 5.30 30.27 10.84
N TYR A 72 5.14 31.25 11.72
CA TYR A 72 4.24 32.37 11.47
C TYR A 72 4.90 33.30 10.49
N GLN A 73 4.15 33.78 9.50
CA GLN A 73 4.63 34.72 8.49
C GLN A 73 4.01 36.08 8.70
N ALA A 74 4.83 37.13 8.55
CA ALA A 74 4.36 38.50 8.43
C ALA A 74 4.95 39.13 7.16
N SER A 75 4.19 40.00 6.53
CA SER A 75 4.63 40.76 5.37
C SER A 75 4.52 42.26 5.60
N THR A 76 5.43 42.99 5.03
CA THR A 76 5.43 44.48 4.96
C THR A 76 5.82 44.90 3.57
N THR A 77 5.21 45.99 3.09
CA THR A 77 5.47 46.54 1.77
C THR A 77 6.18 47.91 1.92
N VAL A 78 7.28 48.08 1.19
CA VAL A 78 8.09 49.30 1.21
C VAL A 78 8.07 49.91 -0.17
N VAL A 79 7.77 51.20 -0.26
CA VAL A 79 7.91 51.99 -1.49
C VAL A 79 9.25 52.71 -1.47
N LEU A 80 9.95 52.67 -2.60
CA LEU A 80 11.25 53.25 -2.76
C LEU A 80 11.21 54.30 -3.90
N VAL A 81 11.89 55.40 -3.71
CA VAL A 81 12.17 56.36 -4.77
C VAL A 81 13.52 56.00 -5.37
N PRO A 82 13.58 55.60 -6.67
CA PRO A 82 14.82 55.22 -7.31
C PRO A 82 15.72 56.41 -7.52
N ASN A 83 17.03 56.17 -7.61
CA ASN A 83 17.99 57.20 -8.05
C ASN A 83 17.71 57.54 -9.53
N PRO A 84 17.50 58.81 -9.91
CA PRO A 84 17.22 59.18 -11.28
C PRO A 84 18.36 58.90 -12.28
N VAL A 85 19.56 58.63 -11.78
CA VAL A 85 20.75 58.31 -12.59
C VAL A 85 20.81 56.82 -12.96
N GLU A 86 20.15 55.94 -12.19
CA GLU A 86 20.14 54.49 -12.37
C GLU A 86 18.89 54.05 -13.12
N GLN A 87 19.01 52.93 -13.88
CA GLN A 87 17.83 52.31 -14.47
C GLN A 87 16.96 51.74 -13.35
N PRO A 88 15.64 51.94 -13.36
CA PRO A 88 14.75 51.51 -12.25
C PRO A 88 14.83 50.03 -11.94
N THR A 89 15.05 49.18 -12.94
CA THR A 89 15.22 47.72 -12.77
C THR A 89 16.48 47.32 -12.01
N ASP A 90 17.58 48.02 -12.26
CA ASP A 90 18.88 47.77 -11.63
C ASP A 90 18.90 48.35 -10.20
N ALA A 91 18.25 49.50 -10.01
CA ALA A 91 18.09 50.13 -8.70
C ALA A 91 17.31 49.22 -7.74
N ILE A 92 16.18 48.62 -8.19
CA ILE A 92 15.38 47.72 -7.32
C ILE A 92 16.13 46.41 -7.02
N ALA A 93 16.89 45.86 -7.97
CA ALA A 93 17.71 44.68 -7.76
C ALA A 93 18.81 44.94 -6.72
N THR A 94 19.42 46.13 -6.76
CA THR A 94 20.39 46.59 -5.76
C THR A 94 19.73 46.73 -4.39
N ASP A 95 18.55 47.33 -4.34
CA ASP A 95 17.79 47.47 -3.07
C ASP A 95 17.40 46.11 -2.46
N VAL A 96 17.00 45.13 -3.31
CA VAL A 96 16.76 43.74 -2.83
C VAL A 96 18.03 43.15 -2.22
N ALA A 97 19.17 43.30 -2.91
CA ALA A 97 20.46 42.80 -2.38
C ALA A 97 20.86 43.49 -1.08
N LEU A 98 20.57 44.79 -0.94
CA LEU A 98 20.81 45.52 0.29
C LEU A 98 19.98 45.02 1.46
N VAL A 99 18.69 44.76 1.28
CA VAL A 99 17.86 44.14 2.33
C VAL A 99 18.42 42.79 2.74
N GLN A 100 18.89 41.98 1.79
CA GLN A 100 19.48 40.66 2.02
C GLN A 100 20.94 40.72 2.49
N SER A 101 21.48 41.90 2.75
CA SER A 101 22.86 42.05 3.22
C SER A 101 23.02 41.64 4.70
N ARG A 102 24.20 41.07 5.02
CA ARG A 102 24.58 40.77 6.41
C ARG A 102 24.58 42.01 7.31
N THR A 103 24.79 43.19 6.75
CA THR A 103 24.83 44.44 7.50
C THR A 103 23.44 44.83 8.01
N VAL A 104 22.41 44.75 7.17
CA VAL A 104 21.03 45.05 7.55
C VAL A 104 20.52 43.97 8.49
N ALA A 105 20.71 42.69 8.12
CA ALA A 105 20.31 41.56 8.97
C ALA A 105 20.97 41.62 10.35
N GLY A 106 22.26 41.93 10.42
CA GLY A 106 22.97 42.02 11.69
C GLY A 106 22.50 43.19 12.56
N ARG A 107 21.99 44.28 12.01
CA ARG A 107 21.36 45.40 12.77
C ARG A 107 20.04 44.95 13.37
N VAL A 108 19.22 44.23 12.62
CA VAL A 108 17.94 43.71 13.08
C VAL A 108 18.14 42.69 14.22
N VAL A 109 19.06 41.73 14.05
CA VAL A 109 19.39 40.73 15.07
C VAL A 109 19.81 41.39 16.36
N ARG A 110 20.69 42.41 16.31
CA ARG A 110 21.13 43.16 17.49
C ARG A 110 20.01 43.98 18.12
N LYS A 111 19.19 44.65 17.31
CA LYS A 111 18.13 45.57 17.80
C LYS A 111 17.01 44.79 18.49
N LEU A 112 16.68 43.60 17.98
CA LEU A 112 15.67 42.73 18.54
C LEU A 112 16.23 41.76 19.60
N GLY A 113 17.56 41.71 19.79
CA GLY A 113 18.17 40.78 20.75
C GLY A 113 17.97 39.31 20.38
N LEU A 114 17.92 38.97 19.07
CA LEU A 114 17.67 37.60 18.64
C LEU A 114 18.87 36.70 18.95
N HIS A 115 18.61 35.51 19.47
CA HIS A 115 19.64 34.53 19.83
C HIS A 115 20.09 33.69 18.61
N GLU A 116 19.55 33.96 17.42
CA GLU A 116 19.93 33.28 16.19
C GLU A 116 21.13 33.93 15.51
N SER A 117 21.83 33.14 14.69
CA SER A 117 22.93 33.66 13.87
C SER A 117 22.41 34.57 12.75
N ILE A 118 23.24 35.52 12.29
CA ILE A 118 22.89 36.39 11.14
C ILE A 118 22.53 35.54 9.91
N ALA A 119 23.21 34.42 9.68
CA ALA A 119 22.91 33.51 8.58
C ALA A 119 21.55 32.82 8.77
N GLY A 120 21.19 32.44 10.00
CA GLY A 120 19.88 31.89 10.33
C GLY A 120 18.76 32.90 10.05
N PHE A 121 18.95 34.14 10.49
CA PHE A 121 17.99 35.21 10.23
C PHE A 121 17.84 35.52 8.73
N LEU A 122 18.94 35.54 7.96
CA LEU A 122 18.88 35.70 6.50
C LEU A 122 18.05 34.61 5.79
N GLY A 123 18.08 33.38 6.33
CA GLY A 123 17.25 32.28 5.83
C GLY A 123 15.78 32.34 6.26
N SER A 124 15.44 33.21 7.23
CA SER A 124 14.09 33.33 7.79
C SER A 124 13.24 34.40 7.10
N TYR A 125 13.76 35.12 6.11
CA TYR A 125 12.98 36.08 5.35
C TYR A 125 13.27 36.05 3.87
N ALA A 126 12.28 36.49 3.08
CA ALA A 126 12.36 36.63 1.65
C ALA A 126 11.98 38.04 1.24
N VAL A 127 12.66 38.58 0.23
CA VAL A 127 12.40 39.90 -0.34
C VAL A 127 12.07 39.71 -1.82
N THR A 128 10.95 40.28 -2.25
CA THR A 128 10.48 40.19 -3.64
C THR A 128 10.13 41.57 -4.13
N ALA A 129 10.65 41.96 -5.27
CA ALA A 129 10.22 43.17 -5.97
C ALA A 129 8.85 42.90 -6.61
N ILE A 130 7.82 43.68 -6.22
CA ILE A 130 6.50 43.64 -6.85
C ILE A 130 6.50 44.48 -8.11
N THR A 131 7.12 45.68 -8.03
CA THR A 131 7.32 46.60 -9.13
C THR A 131 8.74 47.19 -9.05
N ASP A 132 9.10 48.02 -9.97
CA ASP A 132 10.36 48.78 -9.99
C ASP A 132 10.54 49.75 -8.79
N ARG A 133 9.51 49.92 -7.96
CA ARG A 133 9.50 50.83 -6.79
C ARG A 133 8.97 50.20 -5.51
N VAL A 134 8.48 48.97 -5.58
CA VAL A 134 7.79 48.37 -4.43
C VAL A 134 8.44 47.03 -4.08
N LEU A 135 8.90 46.92 -2.83
CA LEU A 135 9.44 45.71 -2.25
C LEU A 135 8.45 45.10 -1.27
N LEU A 136 8.22 43.80 -1.40
CA LEU A 136 7.53 42.98 -0.43
C LEU A 136 8.57 42.23 0.40
N ILE A 137 8.54 42.41 1.70
CA ILE A 137 9.39 41.73 2.65
C ILE A 137 8.49 40.73 3.44
N THR A 138 8.79 39.46 3.34
CA THR A 138 8.09 38.40 4.10
C THR A 138 9.05 37.79 5.09
N VAL A 139 8.65 37.69 6.36
CA VAL A 139 9.50 37.21 7.45
C VAL A 139 8.81 36.06 8.17
N ASP A 140 9.55 35.01 8.44
CA ASP A 140 9.14 33.84 9.21
C ASP A 140 9.62 33.98 10.67
N ALA A 141 8.75 33.60 11.62
CA ALA A 141 9.11 33.61 13.04
C ALA A 141 8.33 32.55 13.84
N PRO A 142 8.78 32.20 15.05
CA PRO A 142 8.09 31.24 15.93
C PRO A 142 6.71 31.71 16.39
N SER A 143 6.46 33.02 16.47
CA SER A 143 5.17 33.60 16.86
C SER A 143 4.72 34.69 15.90
N SER A 144 3.41 34.95 15.85
CA SER A 144 2.81 36.00 15.00
C SER A 144 3.30 37.41 15.39
N SER A 145 3.38 37.69 16.67
CA SER A 145 3.89 38.98 17.19
C SER A 145 5.36 39.20 16.83
N GLU A 146 6.16 38.14 16.91
CA GLU A 146 7.57 38.20 16.56
C GLU A 146 7.78 38.36 15.06
N ALA A 147 6.97 37.69 14.21
CA ALA A 147 7.02 37.86 12.76
C ALA A 147 6.75 39.32 12.38
N VAL A 148 5.73 39.95 12.97
CA VAL A 148 5.41 41.37 12.77
C VAL A 148 6.53 42.29 13.26
N ALA A 149 7.08 42.01 14.44
CA ALA A 149 8.19 42.79 15.00
C ALA A 149 9.44 42.69 14.12
N ARG A 150 9.79 41.50 13.67
CA ARG A 150 10.93 41.26 12.76
C ARG A 150 10.74 41.96 11.42
N ALA A 151 9.56 41.83 10.79
CA ALA A 151 9.26 42.45 9.49
C ALA A 151 9.29 43.99 9.58
N SER A 152 8.67 44.58 10.62
CA SER A 152 8.68 46.04 10.82
C SER A 152 10.06 46.58 11.12
N THR A 153 10.84 45.88 11.94
CA THR A 153 12.21 46.27 12.25
C THR A 153 13.12 46.17 11.05
N LEU A 154 12.98 45.10 10.24
CA LEU A 154 13.76 44.90 9.01
C LEU A 154 13.49 46.02 8.00
N ALA A 155 12.22 46.35 7.76
CA ALA A 155 11.86 47.47 6.88
C ALA A 155 12.45 48.82 7.37
N THR A 156 12.35 49.07 8.69
CA THR A 156 12.87 50.30 9.27
C THR A 156 14.40 50.37 9.19
N GLU A 157 15.11 49.33 9.57
CA GLU A 157 16.57 49.30 9.52
C GLU A 157 17.10 49.37 8.07
N PHE A 158 16.41 48.76 7.12
CA PHE A 158 16.72 48.88 5.70
C PHE A 158 16.57 50.34 5.23
N LEU A 159 15.44 50.98 5.48
CA LEU A 159 15.23 52.39 5.08
C LEU A 159 16.26 53.31 5.70
N GLN A 160 16.57 53.15 7.00
CA GLN A 160 17.62 53.91 7.68
C GLN A 160 19.01 53.62 7.09
N PHE A 161 19.30 52.39 6.71
CA PHE A 161 20.58 52.05 6.09
C PHE A 161 20.71 52.72 4.73
N ARG A 162 19.67 52.62 3.90
CA ARG A 162 19.60 53.25 2.57
C ARG A 162 19.73 54.77 2.68
N ALA A 163 19.03 55.39 3.61
CA ALA A 163 19.10 56.83 3.86
C ALA A 163 20.53 57.27 4.26
N ARG A 164 21.19 56.54 5.17
CA ARG A 164 22.58 56.87 5.56
C ARG A 164 23.55 56.69 4.40
N GLN A 165 23.36 55.66 3.57
CA GLN A 165 24.20 55.45 2.40
C GLN A 165 24.05 56.60 1.38
N ALA A 166 22.80 57.00 1.06
CA ALA A 166 22.52 58.12 0.18
C ALA A 166 23.11 59.42 0.73
N GLN A 167 22.91 59.71 2.00
CA GLN A 167 23.48 60.92 2.68
C GLN A 167 25.02 60.92 2.68
N SER A 168 25.66 59.77 2.90
CA SER A 168 27.12 59.64 2.83
C SER A 168 27.66 59.91 1.44
N GLN A 169 26.97 59.43 0.41
CA GLN A 169 27.33 59.64 -0.97
C GLN A 169 27.14 61.12 -1.36
N GLU A 170 26.03 61.73 -0.96
CA GLU A 170 25.76 63.16 -1.11
C GLU A 170 26.85 64.03 -0.49
N GLN A 171 27.28 63.73 0.75
CA GLN A 171 28.35 64.47 1.41
C GLN A 171 29.65 64.49 0.59
N ILE A 172 30.08 63.34 0.05
CA ILE A 172 31.27 63.23 -0.79
C ILE A 172 31.13 64.07 -2.05
N THR A 173 29.95 64.03 -2.68
CA THR A 173 29.67 64.85 -3.88
C THR A 173 29.65 66.33 -3.57
N LEU A 174 28.98 66.73 -2.46
CA LEU A 174 28.92 68.11 -2.02
C LEU A 174 30.29 68.68 -1.64
N ASP A 175 31.15 67.91 -0.96
CA ASP A 175 32.52 68.32 -0.62
C ASP A 175 33.33 68.60 -1.92
N THR A 176 33.15 67.73 -2.91
CA THR A 176 33.80 67.93 -4.24
C THR A 176 33.29 69.16 -4.94
N LEU A 177 31.96 69.37 -4.98
CA LEU A 177 31.33 70.55 -5.56
C LEU A 177 31.72 71.82 -4.81
N GLN A 178 31.78 71.80 -3.47
CA GLN A 178 32.24 72.93 -2.67
C GLN A 178 33.70 73.35 -3.00
N GLN A 179 34.59 72.36 -3.19
CA GLN A 179 35.96 72.60 -3.63
C GLN A 179 36.02 73.24 -5.01
N GLN A 180 35.17 72.76 -5.94
CA GLN A 180 35.08 73.38 -7.29
C GLN A 180 34.51 74.80 -7.23
N ILE A 181 33.45 75.01 -6.42
CA ILE A 181 32.87 76.34 -6.16
C ILE A 181 33.92 77.29 -5.59
N ALA A 182 34.71 76.85 -4.59
CA ALA A 182 35.77 77.65 -4.02
C ALA A 182 36.86 78.00 -5.03
N LYS A 183 37.25 77.10 -5.91
CA LYS A 183 38.21 77.35 -7.01
C LYS A 183 37.64 78.34 -8.01
N ALA A 184 36.38 78.22 -8.42
CA ALA A 184 35.72 79.13 -9.34
C ALA A 184 35.63 80.55 -8.70
N GLN A 185 35.29 80.68 -7.42
CA GLN A 185 35.27 81.92 -6.67
C GLN A 185 36.68 82.60 -6.61
N GLN A 186 37.72 81.76 -6.38
CA GLN A 186 39.10 82.26 -6.39
C GLN A 186 39.50 82.77 -7.81
N ALA A 187 39.11 82.02 -8.84
CA ALA A 187 39.36 82.44 -10.23
C ALA A 187 38.65 83.76 -10.53
N ILE A 188 37.37 83.89 -10.17
CA ILE A 188 36.62 85.17 -10.32
C ILE A 188 37.29 86.28 -9.55
N LYS A 189 37.73 86.08 -8.33
CA LYS A 189 38.44 87.05 -7.52
C LYS A 189 39.76 87.47 -8.18
N SER A 190 40.51 86.48 -8.69
CA SER A 190 41.77 86.82 -9.39
C SER A 190 41.55 87.57 -10.70
N ILE A 191 40.53 87.23 -11.50
CA ILE A 191 40.17 87.93 -12.72
C ILE A 191 39.72 89.35 -12.38
N ASN A 192 38.87 89.54 -11.38
CA ASN A 192 38.44 90.86 -10.93
C ASN A 192 39.63 91.73 -10.43
N GLY A 193 40.57 91.08 -9.68
CA GLY A 193 41.80 91.74 -9.28
C GLY A 193 42.66 92.19 -10.45
N ARG A 194 42.71 91.38 -11.50
CA ARG A 194 43.42 91.76 -12.73
C ARG A 194 42.67 92.84 -13.54
N ILE A 195 41.37 92.83 -13.57
CA ILE A 195 40.54 93.91 -14.18
C ILE A 195 40.72 95.21 -13.44
N SER A 196 40.77 95.22 -12.09
CA SER A 196 40.94 96.41 -11.29
C SER A 196 42.34 97.08 -11.40
N GLN A 197 43.32 96.28 -11.85
CA GLN A 197 44.67 96.79 -12.11
C GLN A 197 44.81 97.47 -13.50
N LEU A 198 43.81 97.32 -14.34
CA LEU A 198 43.76 97.96 -15.65
C LEU A 198 43.21 99.43 -15.50
N PRO A 199 43.71 100.38 -16.29
CA PRO A 199 43.19 101.75 -16.28
C PRO A 199 41.68 101.78 -16.59
N ALA A 200 40.90 102.59 -15.90
CA ALA A 200 39.45 102.74 -16.11
C ALA A 200 39.07 103.17 -17.54
N GLN A 201 39.97 103.82 -18.26
CA GLN A 201 39.86 104.11 -19.68
C GLN A 201 41.06 103.52 -20.41
N PRO A 202 40.90 102.52 -21.26
CA PRO A 202 42.00 101.94 -22.03
C PRO A 202 42.55 102.91 -23.01
N VAL A 203 43.89 103.19 -22.91
CA VAL A 203 44.60 104.12 -23.76
C VAL A 203 45.10 103.47 -25.05
N SER A 204 45.09 102.13 -25.15
CA SER A 204 45.53 101.40 -26.35
C SER A 204 44.55 100.29 -26.77
N PRO A 205 44.48 99.95 -28.08
CA PRO A 205 43.63 98.83 -28.57
C PRO A 205 43.94 97.48 -27.92
N THR A 206 45.20 97.24 -27.57
CA THR A 206 45.64 96.02 -26.90
C THR A 206 45.12 95.92 -25.49
N GLN A 207 45.04 97.01 -24.75
CA GLN A 207 44.45 97.02 -23.40
C GLN A 207 42.94 96.76 -23.44
N GLN A 208 42.27 97.31 -24.47
CA GLN A 208 40.85 97.06 -24.68
C GLN A 208 40.55 95.64 -25.04
N ALA A 209 41.37 94.96 -25.86
CA ALA A 209 41.28 93.57 -26.19
C ALA A 209 41.48 92.69 -24.94
N THR A 210 42.49 93.01 -24.09
CA THR A 210 42.76 92.33 -22.84
C THR A 210 41.61 92.45 -21.86
N LEU A 211 41.00 93.61 -21.74
CA LEU A 211 39.86 93.88 -20.87
C LEU A 211 38.62 93.12 -21.34
N ASN A 212 38.37 93.07 -22.64
CA ASN A 212 37.28 92.27 -23.21
C ASN A 212 37.51 90.79 -23.02
N GLN A 213 38.74 90.29 -23.14
CA GLN A 213 39.10 88.91 -22.89
C GLN A 213 38.91 88.57 -21.43
N LEU A 214 39.34 89.41 -20.49
CA LEU A 214 39.12 89.16 -19.04
C LEU A 214 37.65 89.21 -18.67
N ARG A 215 36.85 90.08 -19.25
CA ARG A 215 35.39 90.11 -19.04
C ARG A 215 34.71 88.83 -19.58
N ALA A 216 35.14 88.36 -20.75
CA ALA A 216 34.66 87.10 -21.29
C ALA A 216 35.02 85.95 -20.41
N GLN A 217 36.24 85.85 -19.86
CA GLN A 217 36.68 84.88 -18.91
C GLN A 217 35.87 84.96 -17.57
N LEU A 218 35.62 86.17 -17.08
CA LEU A 218 34.79 86.40 -15.90
C LEU A 218 33.39 85.85 -16.10
N GLY A 219 32.73 86.25 -17.22
CA GLY A 219 31.38 85.71 -17.49
C GLY A 219 31.34 84.20 -17.65
N GLN A 220 32.40 83.62 -18.19
CA GLN A 220 32.52 82.16 -18.29
C GLN A 220 32.63 81.48 -16.88
N GLN A 221 33.46 82.03 -15.97
CA GLN A 221 33.62 81.55 -14.61
C GLN A 221 32.39 81.84 -13.75
N GLU A 222 31.68 82.92 -13.93
CA GLU A 222 30.41 83.18 -13.25
C GLU A 222 29.32 82.18 -13.68
N ASN A 223 29.23 81.85 -14.96
CA ASN A 223 28.29 80.84 -15.45
C ASN A 223 28.65 79.47 -14.93
N GLU A 224 29.94 79.13 -14.87
CA GLU A 224 30.41 77.86 -14.25
C GLU A 224 30.06 77.82 -12.78
N LEU A 225 30.28 78.90 -12.02
CA LEU A 225 29.89 78.98 -10.62
C LEU A 225 28.39 78.78 -10.42
N LEU A 226 27.55 79.44 -11.21
CA LEU A 226 26.10 79.28 -11.17
C LEU A 226 25.68 77.85 -11.49
N SER A 227 26.28 77.20 -12.48
CA SER A 227 25.99 75.79 -12.82
C SER A 227 26.39 74.85 -11.71
N LEU A 228 27.53 75.01 -11.03
CA LEU A 228 27.97 74.23 -9.90
C LEU A 228 27.05 74.40 -8.71
N GLN A 229 26.63 75.62 -8.40
CA GLN A 229 25.67 75.90 -7.33
C GLN A 229 24.30 75.28 -7.62
N GLN A 230 23.83 75.34 -8.83
CA GLN A 230 22.58 74.75 -9.28
C GLN A 230 22.64 73.20 -9.18
N THR A 231 23.77 72.61 -9.59
CA THR A 231 24.02 71.18 -9.46
C THR A 231 23.99 70.74 -7.97
N ALA A 232 24.68 71.48 -7.09
CA ALA A 232 24.71 71.21 -5.68
C ALA A 232 23.31 71.26 -5.05
N GLN A 233 22.48 72.25 -5.42
CA GLN A 233 21.09 72.34 -4.96
C GLN A 233 20.23 71.17 -5.52
N SER A 234 20.39 70.86 -6.81
CA SER A 234 19.62 69.74 -7.38
C SER A 234 19.94 68.37 -6.73
N ASP A 235 21.22 68.11 -6.44
CA ASP A 235 21.66 66.92 -5.77
C ASP A 235 21.10 66.79 -4.34
N GLN A 236 21.11 67.90 -3.59
CA GLN A 236 20.50 67.97 -2.25
C GLN A 236 18.98 67.67 -2.30
N LEU A 237 18.27 68.30 -3.25
CA LEU A 237 16.84 68.09 -3.42
C LEU A 237 16.54 66.62 -3.84
N THR A 238 17.35 66.07 -4.72
CA THR A 238 17.21 64.68 -5.18
C THR A 238 17.41 63.68 -4.02
N THR A 239 18.47 63.86 -3.24
CA THR A 239 18.72 62.99 -2.07
C THR A 239 17.63 63.16 -1.03
N ALA A 240 17.18 64.38 -0.74
CA ALA A 240 16.07 64.63 0.16
C ALA A 240 14.78 63.93 -0.35
N GLN A 241 14.48 63.98 -1.61
CA GLN A 241 13.33 63.28 -2.20
C GLN A 241 13.48 61.77 -2.12
N MET A 242 14.66 61.18 -2.37
CA MET A 242 14.91 59.76 -2.23
C MET A 242 14.71 59.28 -0.78
N VAL A 243 15.24 60.04 0.20
CA VAL A 243 15.15 59.69 1.61
C VAL A 243 13.72 59.83 2.14
N ASN A 244 13.09 60.98 1.92
CA ASN A 244 11.77 61.31 2.44
C ASN A 244 10.62 60.61 1.69
N GLY A 245 10.82 60.34 0.38
CA GLY A 245 9.84 59.66 -0.44
C GLY A 245 9.86 58.14 -0.27
N SER A 246 10.93 57.57 0.29
CA SER A 246 11.01 56.12 0.57
C SER A 246 10.41 55.82 1.94
N GLN A 247 9.32 55.06 1.97
CA GLN A 247 8.57 54.82 3.19
C GLN A 247 7.93 53.43 3.21
N VAL A 248 7.55 52.99 4.40
CA VAL A 248 6.72 51.78 4.56
C VAL A 248 5.32 52.10 4.06
N LEU A 249 4.87 51.40 3.02
CA LEU A 249 3.53 51.55 2.45
C LEU A 249 2.51 50.88 3.33
N ASP A 250 2.75 49.56 3.59
CA ASP A 250 1.89 48.77 4.47
C ASP A 250 2.67 48.37 5.71
N ARG A 251 2.07 48.62 6.87
CA ARG A 251 2.62 48.15 8.14
C ARG A 251 2.71 46.62 8.16
N ALA A 252 3.71 46.11 8.85
CA ALA A 252 3.86 44.67 8.99
C ALA A 252 2.58 44.04 9.56
N ALA A 253 2.00 43.13 8.80
CA ALA A 253 0.79 42.41 9.17
C ALA A 253 1.02 40.89 9.10
N PRO A 254 0.38 40.11 9.99
CA PRO A 254 0.51 38.67 9.93
C PRO A 254 -0.19 38.14 8.68
N MET A 255 0.48 37.27 7.94
CA MET A 255 -0.13 36.54 6.84
C MET A 255 -0.98 35.41 7.39
N LEU A 256 -2.28 35.42 7.08
CA LEU A 256 -3.21 34.34 7.38
C LEU A 256 -2.95 33.16 6.43
N HIS A 257 -1.85 32.43 6.64
CA HIS A 257 -1.66 31.14 5.96
C HIS A 257 -2.66 30.14 6.53
N SER A 258 -3.45 29.54 5.62
CA SER A 258 -4.41 28.52 5.98
C SER A 258 -3.66 27.30 6.55
N ARG A 259 -3.49 27.27 7.89
CA ARG A 259 -2.94 26.12 8.63
C ARG A 259 -3.67 24.83 8.27
N TYR A 260 -4.95 24.98 7.96
CA TYR A 260 -5.81 23.90 7.51
C TYR A 260 -5.29 23.24 6.21
N LYS A 261 -4.84 24.00 5.21
CA LYS A 261 -4.31 23.42 3.96
C LYS A 261 -3.09 22.54 4.21
N ARG A 262 -2.18 22.98 5.08
CA ARG A 262 -0.99 22.17 5.44
C ARG A 262 -1.37 20.96 6.28
N ALA A 263 -2.26 21.10 7.27
CA ALA A 263 -2.75 19.97 8.07
C ALA A 263 -3.38 18.89 7.19
N VAL A 264 -4.23 19.31 6.25
CA VAL A 264 -4.87 18.41 5.28
C VAL A 264 -3.82 17.72 4.38
N LEU A 265 -2.80 18.45 3.95
CA LEU A 265 -1.73 17.88 3.11
C LEU A 265 -0.93 16.80 3.84
N TYR A 266 -0.51 17.05 5.10
CA TYR A 266 0.20 16.05 5.91
C TYR A 266 -0.68 14.87 6.28
N ALA A 267 -1.94 15.11 6.67
CA ALA A 267 -2.90 14.07 6.99
C ALA A 267 -3.23 13.19 5.76
N ALA A 268 -3.50 13.81 4.61
CA ALA A 268 -3.77 13.11 3.37
C ALA A 268 -2.54 12.33 2.86
N GLY A 269 -1.36 12.94 2.91
CA GLY A 269 -0.10 12.29 2.55
C GLY A 269 0.19 11.08 3.43
N GLY A 270 -0.01 11.20 4.75
CA GLY A 270 0.15 10.10 5.70
C GLY A 270 -0.87 8.97 5.44
N LEU A 271 -2.13 9.31 5.17
CA LEU A 271 -3.19 8.35 4.86
C LEU A 271 -2.86 7.57 3.57
N ILE A 272 -2.45 8.26 2.50
CA ILE A 272 -2.09 7.61 1.22
C ILE A 272 -0.87 6.71 1.41
N ALA A 273 0.17 7.17 2.10
CA ALA A 273 1.37 6.37 2.37
C ALA A 273 1.03 5.11 3.19
N GLY A 274 0.21 5.25 4.24
CA GLY A 274 -0.27 4.12 5.05
C GLY A 274 -1.11 3.12 4.26
N LEU A 275 -1.97 3.62 3.34
CA LEU A 275 -2.79 2.79 2.47
C LEU A 275 -1.94 1.99 1.46
N VAL A 276 -0.97 2.63 0.80
CA VAL A 276 -0.06 1.96 -0.14
C VAL A 276 0.76 0.89 0.57
N LEU A 277 1.27 1.19 1.76
CA LEU A 277 2.04 0.25 2.56
C LEU A 277 1.18 -0.93 3.03
N GLY A 278 -0.05 -0.67 3.47
CA GLY A 278 -1.02 -1.71 3.86
C GLY A 278 -1.42 -2.63 2.72
N LEU A 279 -1.69 -2.06 1.55
CA LEU A 279 -1.96 -2.82 0.32
C LEU A 279 -0.76 -3.70 -0.07
N GLY A 280 0.46 -3.15 -0.02
CA GLY A 280 1.68 -3.91 -0.29
C GLY A 280 1.83 -5.12 0.63
N ILE A 281 1.64 -4.93 1.94
CA ILE A 281 1.71 -6.02 2.92
C ILE A 281 0.66 -7.10 2.62
N VAL A 282 -0.59 -6.72 2.32
CA VAL A 282 -1.67 -7.67 2.00
C VAL A 282 -1.35 -8.47 0.74
N ILE A 283 -0.84 -7.82 -0.30
CA ILE A 283 -0.45 -8.49 -1.55
C ILE A 283 0.71 -9.46 -1.30
N ILE A 284 1.74 -9.05 -0.58
CA ILE A 284 2.88 -9.91 -0.24
C ILE A 284 2.41 -11.13 0.58
N GLN A 285 1.57 -10.94 1.59
CA GLN A 285 1.01 -12.04 2.37
C GLN A 285 0.13 -12.98 1.52
N ALA A 286 -0.61 -12.44 0.55
CA ALA A 286 -1.42 -13.24 -0.35
C ALA A 286 -0.56 -14.08 -1.31
N LEU A 287 0.53 -13.53 -1.81
CA LEU A 287 1.47 -14.22 -2.71
C LEU A 287 2.32 -15.27 -1.99
N LEU A 288 2.72 -15.00 -0.74
CA LEU A 288 3.49 -15.94 0.09
C LEU A 288 2.63 -17.04 0.71
N SER A 289 1.29 -16.96 0.60
CA SER A 289 0.38 -17.94 1.19
C SER A 289 0.22 -19.16 0.29
N ASP A 290 0.90 -20.25 0.60
CA ASP A 290 0.81 -21.56 -0.08
C ASP A 290 -0.47 -22.35 0.28
N ARG A 291 -1.49 -21.69 0.84
CA ARG A 291 -2.73 -22.33 1.30
C ARG A 291 -3.76 -22.39 0.19
N LEU A 292 -4.14 -23.60 -0.19
CA LEU A 292 -5.13 -23.84 -1.24
C LEU A 292 -6.54 -23.45 -0.80
N ARG A 293 -7.29 -22.82 -1.69
CA ARG A 293 -8.64 -22.32 -1.41
C ARG A 293 -9.67 -22.70 -2.45
N ARG A 294 -9.24 -22.89 -3.70
CA ARG A 294 -10.13 -23.26 -4.81
C ARG A 294 -10.23 -24.77 -4.91
N ARG A 295 -11.40 -25.26 -5.28
CA ARG A 295 -11.65 -26.67 -5.52
C ARG A 295 -10.72 -27.27 -6.59
N ASP A 296 -10.41 -26.49 -7.64
CA ASP A 296 -9.55 -26.94 -8.72
C ASP A 296 -8.09 -27.12 -8.26
N ASP A 297 -7.60 -26.19 -7.41
CA ASP A 297 -6.27 -26.29 -6.82
C ASP A 297 -6.17 -27.49 -5.85
N VAL A 298 -7.25 -27.75 -5.08
CA VAL A 298 -7.31 -28.92 -4.19
C VAL A 298 -7.38 -30.21 -4.99
N ALA A 299 -8.18 -30.27 -6.06
CA ALA A 299 -8.26 -31.43 -6.96
C ALA A 299 -6.89 -31.73 -7.59
N TYR A 300 -6.19 -30.70 -8.04
CA TYR A 300 -4.85 -30.83 -8.59
C TYR A 300 -3.84 -31.36 -7.56
N ALA A 301 -3.78 -30.73 -6.39
CA ALA A 301 -2.83 -31.12 -5.35
C ALA A 301 -3.10 -32.50 -4.76
N LEU A 302 -4.37 -32.91 -4.65
CA LEU A 302 -4.77 -34.21 -4.13
C LEU A 302 -4.65 -35.33 -5.19
N GLY A 303 -4.71 -34.97 -6.47
CA GLY A 303 -4.78 -35.92 -7.58
C GLY A 303 -6.10 -36.70 -7.65
N ALA A 304 -7.21 -36.11 -7.13
CA ALA A 304 -8.53 -36.70 -7.12
C ALA A 304 -9.61 -35.63 -7.34
N PRO A 305 -10.79 -36.01 -7.90
CA PRO A 305 -11.85 -35.05 -8.15
C PRO A 305 -12.45 -34.50 -6.84
N VAL A 306 -12.77 -33.19 -6.85
CA VAL A 306 -13.56 -32.57 -5.77
C VAL A 306 -15.04 -32.72 -6.12
N GLY A 307 -15.74 -33.61 -5.42
CA GLY A 307 -17.14 -33.89 -5.68
C GLY A 307 -18.11 -32.91 -5.01
N LEU A 308 -17.67 -32.24 -3.93
CA LEU A 308 -18.50 -31.27 -3.21
C LEU A 308 -17.64 -30.12 -2.67
N SER A 309 -18.08 -28.89 -2.91
CA SER A 309 -17.49 -27.70 -2.31
C SER A 309 -18.57 -26.89 -1.60
N VAL A 310 -18.41 -26.69 -0.29
CA VAL A 310 -19.41 -26.02 0.57
C VAL A 310 -18.76 -24.93 1.41
N GLY A 311 -19.53 -23.87 1.70
CA GLY A 311 -19.12 -22.86 2.65
C GLY A 311 -18.91 -23.40 4.06
N ARG A 312 -18.41 -22.57 4.98
CA ARG A 312 -18.15 -23.00 6.35
C ARG A 312 -19.43 -23.54 7.00
N PRO A 313 -19.42 -24.78 7.52
CA PRO A 313 -20.49 -25.22 8.38
C PRO A 313 -20.48 -24.35 9.65
N GLY A 314 -21.66 -24.00 10.13
CA GLY A 314 -21.82 -23.08 11.28
C GLY A 314 -21.38 -23.66 12.63
N VAL A 315 -20.28 -24.38 12.66
CA VAL A 315 -19.67 -24.99 13.86
C VAL A 315 -18.83 -23.92 14.57
N SER A 316 -19.47 -22.97 15.24
CA SER A 316 -18.72 -21.87 15.86
C SER A 316 -18.11 -22.21 17.22
N ARG A 317 -18.59 -23.28 17.91
CA ARG A 317 -18.02 -23.76 19.16
C ARG A 317 -18.23 -25.26 19.27
N TRP A 318 -17.12 -26.01 19.26
CA TRP A 318 -17.15 -27.44 19.57
C TRP A 318 -17.64 -27.66 20.99
N ARG A 319 -18.72 -28.43 21.15
CA ARG A 319 -19.24 -28.84 22.44
C ARG A 319 -19.41 -30.38 22.45
N PRO A 320 -18.90 -31.08 23.45
CA PRO A 320 -19.09 -32.52 23.54
C PRO A 320 -20.56 -32.87 23.80
N GLY A 321 -20.99 -34.05 23.34
CA GLY A 321 -22.31 -34.60 23.56
C GLY A 321 -23.42 -34.09 22.64
N ARG A 322 -24.68 -34.22 23.05
CA ARG A 322 -25.88 -33.92 22.24
C ARG A 322 -25.94 -32.51 21.68
N SER A 323 -25.35 -31.52 22.37
CA SER A 323 -25.29 -30.14 21.89
C SER A 323 -24.31 -29.95 20.70
N GLY A 324 -23.31 -30.84 20.54
CA GLY A 324 -22.43 -30.87 19.38
C GLY A 324 -23.14 -31.34 18.11
N LEU A 325 -24.00 -32.33 18.24
CA LEU A 325 -24.80 -32.90 17.15
C LEU A 325 -25.83 -31.89 16.57
N ALA A 326 -26.27 -30.90 17.35
CA ALA A 326 -27.15 -29.85 16.84
C ALA A 326 -26.50 -29.07 15.68
N ALA A 327 -25.18 -28.96 15.61
CA ALA A 327 -24.47 -28.34 14.51
C ALA A 327 -24.60 -29.10 13.17
N ALA A 328 -24.95 -30.40 13.23
CA ALA A 328 -25.25 -31.21 12.03
C ALA A 328 -26.50 -30.72 11.25
N GLN A 329 -27.36 -29.93 11.89
CA GLN A 329 -28.56 -29.38 11.23
C GLN A 329 -28.25 -28.20 10.27
N SER A 330 -27.01 -27.70 10.25
CA SER A 330 -26.64 -26.62 9.30
C SER A 330 -26.80 -27.10 7.85
N ARG A 331 -27.23 -26.19 6.97
CA ARG A 331 -27.44 -26.50 5.53
C ARG A 331 -26.20 -27.15 4.89
N ASN A 332 -25.02 -26.61 5.17
CA ASN A 332 -23.78 -27.10 4.60
C ASN A 332 -23.42 -28.50 5.12
N MET A 333 -23.66 -28.77 6.41
CA MET A 333 -23.45 -30.10 6.98
C MET A 333 -24.41 -31.14 6.38
N LYS A 334 -25.70 -30.80 6.20
CA LYS A 334 -26.67 -31.69 5.54
C LYS A 334 -26.22 -32.02 4.10
N ARG A 335 -25.63 -31.06 3.37
CA ARG A 335 -25.08 -31.31 2.03
C ARG A 335 -23.89 -32.27 2.07
N ILE A 336 -22.97 -32.12 3.04
CA ILE A 336 -21.84 -33.04 3.21
C ILE A 336 -22.33 -34.44 3.51
N VAL A 337 -23.27 -34.60 4.47
CA VAL A 337 -23.84 -35.90 4.85
C VAL A 337 -24.57 -36.54 3.67
N ALA A 338 -25.36 -35.78 2.92
CA ALA A 338 -26.03 -36.27 1.71
C ALA A 338 -25.02 -36.79 0.67
N TYR A 339 -23.97 -36.00 0.43
CA TYR A 339 -22.91 -36.39 -0.48
C TYR A 339 -22.18 -37.68 -0.02
N LEU A 340 -21.77 -37.73 1.24
CA LEU A 340 -21.13 -38.93 1.80
C LEU A 340 -22.04 -40.15 1.68
N ARG A 341 -23.35 -39.99 1.92
CA ARG A 341 -24.33 -41.09 1.78
C ARG A 341 -24.38 -41.66 0.36
N ASP A 342 -24.26 -40.76 -0.65
CA ASP A 342 -24.35 -41.16 -2.07
C ASP A 342 -23.01 -41.79 -2.56
N VAL A 343 -21.89 -41.47 -1.90
CA VAL A 343 -20.55 -41.98 -2.20
C VAL A 343 -20.25 -43.30 -1.50
N VAL A 344 -20.97 -43.63 -0.43
CA VAL A 344 -20.82 -44.96 0.26
C VAL A 344 -20.98 -46.08 -0.76
N PRO A 345 -19.99 -47.01 -0.89
CA PRO A 345 -20.06 -48.11 -1.83
C PRO A 345 -21.31 -48.98 -1.56
N ARG A 346 -22.00 -49.39 -2.61
CA ARG A 346 -23.11 -50.35 -2.53
C ARG A 346 -22.56 -51.71 -2.88
N SER A 347 -22.19 -52.48 -1.86
CA SER A 347 -21.76 -53.86 -2.07
C SER A 347 -22.96 -54.81 -1.95
N ALA A 348 -23.23 -55.57 -2.98
CA ALA A 348 -24.25 -56.59 -2.98
C ALA A 348 -23.69 -57.84 -2.23
N GLY A 349 -23.91 -57.92 -0.93
CA GLY A 349 -23.54 -59.06 -0.10
C GLY A 349 -22.24 -58.95 0.69
N ASP A 350 -21.51 -57.85 0.61
CA ASP A 350 -20.29 -57.59 1.36
C ASP A 350 -20.43 -56.30 2.20
N VAL A 351 -19.67 -56.19 3.29
CA VAL A 351 -19.70 -55.02 4.18
C VAL A 351 -19.27 -53.77 3.40
N SER A 352 -20.13 -52.75 3.35
CA SER A 352 -19.77 -51.45 2.74
C SER A 352 -18.81 -50.70 3.67
N ALA A 353 -17.59 -50.43 3.22
CA ALA A 353 -16.57 -49.76 4.03
C ALA A 353 -16.12 -48.45 3.37
N LEU A 354 -16.09 -47.34 4.13
CA LEU A 354 -15.66 -46.03 3.69
C LEU A 354 -14.78 -45.37 4.75
N ALA A 355 -13.57 -44.94 4.35
CA ALA A 355 -12.72 -44.08 5.15
C ALA A 355 -12.95 -42.59 4.83
N VAL A 356 -13.09 -41.76 5.85
CA VAL A 356 -13.11 -40.31 5.74
C VAL A 356 -11.83 -39.77 6.35
N VAL A 357 -10.97 -39.24 5.48
CA VAL A 357 -9.67 -38.71 5.85
C VAL A 357 -9.78 -37.18 6.04
N ALA A 358 -9.53 -36.73 7.26
CA ALA A 358 -9.48 -35.30 7.56
C ALA A 358 -8.05 -34.76 7.41
N VAL A 359 -7.83 -33.75 6.57
CA VAL A 359 -6.50 -33.15 6.39
C VAL A 359 -6.16 -32.19 7.55
N ASP A 360 -7.10 -31.32 7.95
CA ASP A 360 -6.85 -30.32 9.00
C ASP A 360 -7.90 -30.31 10.10
N ASP A 361 -9.17 -30.39 9.75
CA ASP A 361 -10.29 -30.21 10.68
C ASP A 361 -11.01 -31.55 10.92
N ALA A 362 -10.44 -32.33 11.82
CA ALA A 362 -11.03 -33.59 12.20
C ALA A 362 -12.44 -33.45 12.82
N GLN A 363 -12.77 -32.25 13.35
CA GLN A 363 -14.08 -32.01 13.98
C GLN A 363 -15.21 -31.95 12.95
N VAL A 364 -14.97 -31.29 11.80
CA VAL A 364 -15.96 -31.25 10.71
C VAL A 364 -16.17 -32.63 10.11
N ALA A 365 -15.09 -33.38 9.90
CA ALA A 365 -15.14 -34.74 9.40
C ALA A 365 -15.85 -35.66 10.39
N ALA A 366 -15.54 -35.58 11.69
CA ALA A 366 -16.21 -36.33 12.75
C ALA A 366 -17.71 -36.05 12.79
N LEU A 367 -18.11 -34.79 12.74
CA LEU A 367 -19.53 -34.39 12.76
C LEU A 367 -20.28 -34.93 11.55
N SER A 368 -19.67 -34.87 10.36
CA SER A 368 -20.28 -35.38 9.13
C SER A 368 -20.43 -36.90 9.17
N LEU A 369 -19.37 -37.59 9.59
CA LEU A 369 -19.36 -39.05 9.63
C LEU A 369 -20.28 -39.62 10.72
N THR A 370 -20.27 -39.03 11.94
CA THR A 370 -21.18 -39.37 13.02
C THR A 370 -22.64 -39.15 12.63
N SER A 371 -22.93 -38.02 11.93
CA SER A 371 -24.28 -37.73 11.44
C SER A 371 -24.75 -38.76 10.38
N LEU A 372 -23.83 -39.17 9.49
CA LEU A 372 -24.10 -40.22 8.51
C LEU A 372 -24.37 -41.57 9.22
N ALA A 373 -23.50 -41.95 10.17
CA ALA A 373 -23.63 -43.18 10.93
C ALA A 373 -24.98 -43.25 11.64
N MET A 374 -25.37 -42.18 12.33
CA MET A 374 -26.69 -42.10 12.99
C MET A 374 -27.84 -42.22 12.02
N SER A 375 -27.78 -41.50 10.89
CA SER A 375 -28.84 -41.52 9.86
C SER A 375 -29.01 -42.89 9.22
N ARG A 376 -27.94 -43.69 9.12
CA ARG A 376 -28.01 -45.05 8.60
C ARG A 376 -28.52 -46.02 9.67
N ALA A 377 -28.03 -45.89 10.91
CA ALA A 377 -28.50 -46.68 12.03
C ALA A 377 -30.00 -46.46 12.36
N GLU A 378 -30.53 -45.24 12.18
CA GLU A 378 -31.97 -44.93 12.24
C GLU A 378 -32.81 -45.70 11.22
N LYS A 379 -32.20 -46.12 10.10
CA LYS A 379 -32.86 -46.95 9.07
C LYS A 379 -32.77 -48.46 9.37
N GLY A 380 -32.16 -48.84 10.50
CA GLY A 380 -32.02 -50.21 10.92
C GLY A 380 -30.74 -50.89 10.43
N GLU A 381 -29.82 -50.17 9.77
CA GLU A 381 -28.55 -50.73 9.34
C GLU A 381 -27.61 -50.89 10.56
N GLN A 382 -26.86 -52.01 10.58
CA GLN A 382 -25.79 -52.24 11.57
C GLN A 382 -24.55 -51.43 11.18
N VAL A 383 -24.29 -50.35 11.91
CA VAL A 383 -23.17 -49.43 11.58
C VAL A 383 -22.06 -49.57 12.61
N VAL A 384 -20.84 -49.75 12.11
CA VAL A 384 -19.61 -49.65 12.91
C VAL A 384 -18.91 -48.37 12.55
N LEU A 385 -18.66 -47.48 13.54
CA LEU A 385 -17.90 -46.24 13.40
C LEU A 385 -16.55 -46.39 14.10
N ALA A 386 -15.47 -46.37 13.35
CA ALA A 386 -14.11 -46.37 13.87
C ALA A 386 -13.53 -44.96 13.91
N ASP A 387 -13.10 -44.50 15.09
CA ASP A 387 -12.44 -43.19 15.26
C ASP A 387 -10.95 -43.40 15.50
N LEU A 388 -10.16 -43.28 14.42
CA LEU A 388 -8.70 -43.43 14.42
C LEU A 388 -7.94 -42.08 14.52
N CYS A 389 -8.66 -40.99 14.78
CA CYS A 389 -8.01 -39.68 14.93
C CYS A 389 -7.33 -39.53 16.29
N SER A 390 -6.20 -38.86 16.31
CA SER A 390 -5.59 -38.36 17.52
C SER A 390 -6.56 -37.40 18.24
N GLY A 391 -7.04 -37.76 19.44
CA GLY A 391 -8.04 -36.95 20.15
C GLY A 391 -9.49 -37.41 19.97
N THR A 392 -9.74 -38.46 19.19
CA THR A 392 -11.03 -39.16 19.10
C THR A 392 -12.27 -38.25 19.01
N PRO A 393 -12.34 -37.35 17.97
CA PRO A 393 -13.39 -36.35 17.88
C PRO A 393 -14.80 -36.94 17.71
N ALA A 394 -14.95 -38.09 17.03
CA ALA A 394 -16.25 -38.74 16.90
C ALA A 394 -16.73 -39.36 18.23
N ALA A 395 -15.81 -39.96 18.99
CA ALA A 395 -16.11 -40.45 20.32
C ALA A 395 -16.53 -39.34 21.28
N GLN A 396 -15.84 -38.20 21.24
CA GLN A 396 -16.20 -37.03 22.04
C GLN A 396 -17.60 -36.49 21.70
N LEU A 397 -17.99 -36.50 20.42
CA LEU A 397 -19.33 -36.10 19.99
C LEU A 397 -20.41 -37.02 20.51
N LEU A 398 -20.12 -38.31 20.57
CA LEU A 398 -21.04 -39.34 21.10
C LEU A 398 -21.00 -39.47 22.63
N GLY A 399 -20.13 -38.67 23.30
CA GLY A 399 -20.01 -38.67 24.76
C GLY A 399 -19.24 -39.86 25.33
N VAL A 400 -18.49 -40.60 24.49
CA VAL A 400 -17.64 -41.73 24.90
C VAL A 400 -16.26 -41.20 25.24
N LYS A 401 -15.78 -41.58 26.45
CA LYS A 401 -14.45 -41.16 26.95
C LYS A 401 -13.44 -42.30 27.00
N ASP A 402 -13.93 -43.52 27.12
CA ASP A 402 -13.09 -44.69 27.29
C ASP A 402 -12.75 -45.33 25.94
N PRO A 403 -11.51 -45.78 25.73
CA PRO A 403 -11.12 -46.49 24.52
C PRO A 403 -11.76 -47.91 24.51
N GLY A 404 -11.81 -48.51 23.33
CA GLY A 404 -12.35 -49.86 23.11
C GLY A 404 -13.57 -49.85 22.19
N ILE A 405 -14.28 -50.96 22.19
CA ILE A 405 -15.51 -51.18 21.40
C ILE A 405 -16.70 -50.91 22.30
N ARG A 406 -17.56 -50.00 21.89
CA ARG A 406 -18.73 -49.59 22.67
C ARG A 406 -20.00 -49.70 21.83
N PRO A 407 -20.90 -50.60 22.16
CA PRO A 407 -22.24 -50.55 21.60
C PRO A 407 -22.99 -49.33 22.18
N LEU A 408 -23.45 -48.45 21.31
CA LEU A 408 -24.22 -47.27 21.69
C LEU A 408 -25.68 -47.48 21.27
N SER A 409 -26.58 -47.34 22.23
CA SER A 409 -28.00 -47.28 21.96
C SER A 409 -28.51 -45.87 22.22
N MET A 410 -28.86 -45.17 21.17
CA MET A 410 -29.37 -43.80 21.24
C MET A 410 -30.70 -43.73 20.50
N ASN A 411 -31.80 -43.41 21.22
CA ASN A 411 -33.13 -43.27 20.63
C ASN A 411 -33.62 -44.51 19.82
N GLY A 412 -33.25 -45.74 20.27
CA GLY A 412 -33.64 -46.98 19.57
C GLY A 412 -32.73 -47.37 18.39
N THR A 413 -31.69 -46.59 18.10
CA THR A 413 -30.68 -46.91 17.09
C THR A 413 -29.48 -47.63 17.73
N HIS A 414 -28.97 -48.64 17.06
CA HIS A 414 -27.81 -49.41 17.49
C HIS A 414 -26.60 -49.04 16.63
N LEU A 415 -25.56 -48.46 17.26
CA LEU A 415 -24.30 -48.08 16.63
C LEU A 415 -23.16 -48.67 17.45
N VAL A 416 -22.19 -49.27 16.80
CA VAL A 416 -20.95 -49.72 17.46
C VAL A 416 -19.85 -48.69 17.19
N LEU A 417 -19.28 -48.14 18.28
CA LEU A 417 -18.15 -47.23 18.21
C LEU A 417 -16.86 -47.94 18.57
N ALA A 418 -15.86 -47.92 17.70
CA ALA A 418 -14.52 -48.42 17.93
C ALA A 418 -13.53 -47.26 18.13
N VAL A 419 -12.90 -47.18 19.30
CA VAL A 419 -11.96 -46.08 19.67
C VAL A 419 -10.62 -46.69 20.05
N PRO A 420 -9.48 -46.27 19.44
CA PRO A 420 -8.15 -46.76 19.82
C PRO A 420 -7.79 -46.32 21.25
N GLY A 421 -7.00 -47.14 21.94
CA GLY A 421 -6.46 -46.81 23.27
C GLY A 421 -5.45 -45.68 23.20
N ARG A 422 -5.39 -44.87 24.28
CA ARG A 422 -4.53 -43.67 24.35
C ARG A 422 -3.02 -43.92 24.36
N ASP A 423 -2.59 -45.15 24.65
CA ASP A 423 -1.17 -45.43 25.00
C ASP A 423 -0.30 -45.94 23.85
N ASN A 424 -0.74 -45.88 22.58
CA ASN A 424 0.06 -46.44 21.51
C ASN A 424 0.05 -45.65 20.21
N VAL A 425 1.24 -45.21 19.90
CA VAL A 425 1.62 -44.48 18.70
C VAL A 425 2.03 -45.40 17.53
N ALA A 426 2.10 -46.72 17.74
CA ALA A 426 2.52 -47.65 16.70
C ALA A 426 1.34 -48.52 16.21
N PRO A 427 1.02 -48.52 14.92
CA PRO A 427 -0.09 -49.29 14.37
C PRO A 427 0.33 -50.74 14.13
N VAL A 428 -0.04 -51.63 15.01
CA VAL A 428 -0.03 -53.06 14.73
C VAL A 428 -1.42 -53.59 15.00
N GLY A 429 -2.23 -53.66 13.96
CA GLY A 429 -3.61 -54.14 14.00
C GLY A 429 -4.67 -53.07 14.25
N PRO A 430 -5.96 -53.34 14.06
CA PRO A 430 -7.05 -52.38 14.05
C PRO A 430 -7.29 -51.58 15.35
N LEU A 431 -6.65 -51.93 16.49
CA LEU A 431 -6.73 -51.22 17.77
C LEU A 431 -5.38 -51.21 18.49
N PRO A 432 -4.48 -50.22 18.23
CA PRO A 432 -3.25 -50.08 18.98
C PRO A 432 -3.52 -49.63 20.43
N GLY A 433 -2.95 -50.32 21.43
CA GLY A 433 -2.89 -49.82 22.80
C GLY A 433 -3.60 -50.61 23.87
N ILE A 434 -4.16 -51.78 23.57
CA ILE A 434 -4.75 -52.66 24.55
C ILE A 434 -3.74 -53.75 24.98
N SER A 435 -3.71 -54.14 26.26
CA SER A 435 -2.86 -55.23 26.74
C SER A 435 -3.06 -56.49 25.89
N LEU A 436 -2.02 -57.34 25.75
CA LEU A 436 -2.09 -58.53 24.85
C LEU A 436 -3.33 -59.39 25.06
N GLN A 437 -3.76 -59.57 26.29
CA GLN A 437 -4.98 -60.32 26.58
C GLN A 437 -6.27 -59.55 26.24
N ALA A 438 -6.34 -58.30 26.57
CA ALA A 438 -7.44 -57.42 26.17
C ALA A 438 -7.46 -57.15 24.65
N ARG A 439 -6.29 -57.17 23.96
CA ARG A 439 -6.21 -57.11 22.50
C ARG A 439 -6.88 -58.30 21.81
N HIS A 440 -6.65 -59.51 22.28
CA HIS A 440 -7.30 -60.71 21.70
C HIS A 440 -8.81 -60.73 21.88
N GLN A 441 -9.31 -60.28 23.03
CA GLN A 441 -10.74 -60.22 23.31
C GLN A 441 -11.40 -59.06 22.49
N SER A 442 -10.84 -57.88 22.52
CA SER A 442 -11.32 -56.74 21.74
C SER A 442 -11.18 -56.96 20.23
N SER A 443 -10.15 -57.69 19.79
CA SER A 443 -10.01 -58.05 18.37
C SER A 443 -11.08 -59.01 17.90
N ARG A 444 -11.49 -59.95 18.74
CA ARG A 444 -12.60 -60.89 18.44
C ARG A 444 -13.95 -60.16 18.43
N GLU A 445 -14.19 -59.29 19.41
CA GLU A 445 -15.41 -58.50 19.50
C GLU A 445 -15.51 -57.54 18.30
N LEU A 446 -14.39 -56.90 17.90
CA LEU A 446 -14.33 -56.06 16.73
C LEU A 446 -14.58 -56.84 15.42
N ALA A 447 -13.92 -57.99 15.28
CA ALA A 447 -14.12 -58.88 14.13
C ALA A 447 -15.57 -59.35 14.04
N ALA A 448 -16.20 -59.71 15.17
CA ALA A 448 -17.61 -60.07 15.21
C ALA A 448 -18.52 -58.88 14.85
N ALA A 449 -18.24 -57.69 15.37
CA ALA A 449 -18.99 -56.49 15.08
C ALA A 449 -18.85 -56.09 13.58
N CYS A 450 -17.65 -56.18 13.02
CA CYS A 450 -17.40 -55.90 11.59
C CYS A 450 -18.05 -56.95 10.69
N ALA A 451 -18.05 -58.24 11.11
CA ALA A 451 -18.69 -59.31 10.32
C ALA A 451 -20.23 -59.20 10.31
N SER A 452 -20.83 -58.61 11.34
CA SER A 452 -22.27 -58.34 11.40
C SER A 452 -22.69 -56.97 10.90
N ALA A 453 -21.73 -56.11 10.50
CA ALA A 453 -22.01 -54.76 10.08
C ALA A 453 -22.46 -54.71 8.62
N ASP A 454 -23.49 -53.91 8.34
CA ASP A 454 -23.87 -53.50 6.98
C ASP A 454 -22.97 -52.38 6.45
N LEU A 455 -22.48 -51.53 7.38
CA LEU A 455 -21.68 -50.34 7.04
C LEU A 455 -20.55 -50.12 8.05
N LEU A 456 -19.31 -50.05 7.53
CA LEU A 456 -18.11 -49.67 8.28
C LEU A 456 -17.64 -48.26 7.89
N LEU A 457 -17.68 -47.33 8.82
CA LEU A 457 -17.25 -45.98 8.63
C LEU A 457 -15.99 -45.73 9.46
N THR A 458 -14.94 -45.25 8.83
CA THR A 458 -13.65 -44.99 9.48
C THR A 458 -13.29 -43.53 9.39
N LEU A 459 -13.06 -42.86 10.51
CA LEU A 459 -12.55 -41.51 10.59
C LEU A 459 -11.05 -41.54 10.89
N VAL A 460 -10.24 -40.84 10.07
CA VAL A 460 -8.80 -40.84 10.26
C VAL A 460 -8.18 -39.45 9.91
N THR A 461 -7.11 -39.13 10.63
CA THR A 461 -6.17 -38.08 10.28
C THR A 461 -4.83 -38.72 9.94
N LEU A 462 -4.31 -38.45 8.73
CA LEU A 462 -3.03 -39.03 8.33
C LEU A 462 -1.89 -38.13 8.79
N ASP A 463 -0.89 -38.76 9.40
CA ASP A 463 0.38 -38.12 9.74
C ASP A 463 1.48 -38.72 8.86
N PRO A 464 2.32 -37.94 8.21
CA PRO A 464 3.42 -38.44 7.37
C PRO A 464 4.38 -39.38 8.08
N SER A 465 4.47 -39.29 9.43
CA SER A 465 5.31 -40.16 10.24
C SER A 465 4.74 -41.57 10.46
N LEU A 466 3.42 -41.73 10.32
CA LEU A 466 2.71 -42.98 10.59
C LEU A 466 2.26 -43.71 9.32
N GLY A 467 2.22 -43.05 8.18
CA GLY A 467 1.70 -43.59 6.93
C GLY A 467 0.19 -43.83 6.95
N ALA A 468 -0.32 -44.47 5.92
CA ALA A 468 -1.75 -44.78 5.78
C ALA A 468 -2.06 -46.31 5.74
N GLU A 469 -1.07 -47.19 5.89
CA GLU A 469 -1.23 -48.65 5.80
C GLU A 469 -2.26 -49.20 6.79
N HIS A 470 -2.33 -48.62 7.99
CA HIS A 470 -3.30 -48.99 9.02
C HIS A 470 -4.76 -48.72 8.59
N VAL A 471 -4.99 -47.75 7.66
CA VAL A 471 -6.33 -47.42 7.18
C VAL A 471 -6.83 -48.45 6.16
N ALA A 472 -5.90 -49.05 5.38
CA ALA A 472 -6.24 -50.08 4.41
C ALA A 472 -6.88 -51.33 5.03
N THR A 473 -6.65 -51.59 6.33
CA THR A 473 -7.31 -52.68 7.06
C THR A 473 -8.79 -52.39 7.37
N TRP A 474 -9.19 -51.10 7.30
CA TRP A 474 -10.55 -50.65 7.64
C TRP A 474 -11.40 -50.35 6.43
N ALA A 475 -10.81 -49.84 5.35
CA ALA A 475 -11.56 -49.48 4.17
C ALA A 475 -10.67 -49.51 2.90
N ALA A 476 -11.24 -50.02 1.81
CA ALA A 476 -10.61 -50.00 0.49
C ALA A 476 -10.84 -48.68 -0.26
N GLU A 477 -11.77 -47.87 0.20
CA GLU A 477 -12.18 -46.63 -0.42
C GLU A 477 -12.14 -45.44 0.57
N ALA A 478 -11.71 -44.28 0.09
CA ALA A 478 -11.59 -43.09 0.95
C ALA A 478 -12.17 -41.85 0.30
N VAL A 479 -12.67 -40.96 1.14
CA VAL A 479 -13.04 -39.56 0.82
C VAL A 479 -12.20 -38.63 1.68
N VAL A 480 -11.60 -37.63 1.08
CA VAL A 480 -10.78 -36.65 1.80
C VAL A 480 -11.58 -35.38 2.08
N ILE A 481 -11.56 -34.91 3.32
CA ILE A 481 -12.15 -33.61 3.72
C ILE A 481 -11.04 -32.60 3.92
N VAL A 482 -11.07 -31.53 3.11
CA VAL A 482 -10.08 -30.44 3.12
C VAL A 482 -10.76 -29.14 3.54
N THR A 483 -10.13 -28.39 4.45
CA THR A 483 -10.64 -27.08 4.83
C THR A 483 -9.95 -25.98 4.01
N ALA A 484 -10.71 -25.25 3.19
CA ALA A 484 -10.21 -24.18 2.33
C ALA A 484 -9.40 -23.13 3.12
N GLY A 485 -8.19 -22.87 2.65
CA GLY A 485 -7.29 -21.86 3.23
C GLY A 485 -6.64 -22.25 4.57
N ARG A 486 -6.71 -23.53 4.97
CA ARG A 486 -5.98 -24.08 6.12
C ARG A 486 -4.79 -24.93 5.68
N SER A 487 -5.00 -25.85 4.75
CA SER A 487 -3.96 -26.76 4.27
C SER A 487 -3.07 -26.12 3.22
N SER A 488 -1.77 -26.44 3.27
CA SER A 488 -0.84 -26.14 2.18
C SER A 488 -0.98 -27.17 1.05
N ALA A 489 -0.58 -26.79 -0.15
CA ALA A 489 -0.53 -27.69 -1.31
C ALA A 489 0.30 -28.93 -1.00
N THR A 490 1.45 -28.76 -0.37
CA THR A 490 2.37 -29.83 0.03
C THR A 490 1.70 -30.85 0.96
N ARG A 491 0.92 -30.38 1.96
CA ARG A 491 0.24 -31.27 2.89
C ARG A 491 -0.88 -32.06 2.22
N ILE A 492 -1.66 -31.43 1.35
CA ILE A 492 -2.74 -32.10 0.61
C ILE A 492 -2.15 -33.15 -0.31
N ASN A 493 -1.06 -32.84 -1.03
CA ASN A 493 -0.37 -33.78 -1.89
C ASN A 493 0.18 -34.98 -1.09
N ALA A 494 0.82 -34.74 0.05
CA ALA A 494 1.34 -35.81 0.91
C ALA A 494 0.23 -36.75 1.40
N VAL A 495 -0.95 -36.23 1.78
CA VAL A 495 -2.10 -37.05 2.14
C VAL A 495 -2.59 -37.91 0.96
N GLY A 496 -2.68 -37.30 -0.24
CA GLY A 496 -3.05 -38.02 -1.46
C GLY A 496 -2.08 -39.16 -1.79
N GLU A 497 -0.78 -38.90 -1.66
CA GLU A 497 0.27 -39.92 -1.89
C GLU A 497 0.19 -41.06 -0.83
N MET A 498 0.03 -40.73 0.45
CA MET A 498 -0.09 -41.73 1.49
C MET A 498 -1.29 -42.68 1.28
N ILE A 499 -2.44 -42.11 0.85
CA ILE A 499 -3.63 -42.91 0.53
C ILE A 499 -3.35 -43.84 -0.66
N ARG A 500 -2.70 -43.37 -1.72
CA ARG A 500 -2.35 -44.20 -2.88
C ARG A 500 -1.33 -45.27 -2.55
N LEU A 501 -0.30 -44.95 -1.78
CA LEU A 501 0.73 -45.90 -1.36
C LEU A 501 0.14 -47.03 -0.48
N ALA A 502 -0.87 -46.72 0.35
CA ALA A 502 -1.58 -47.69 1.13
C ALA A 502 -2.53 -48.57 0.30
N GLY A 503 -2.65 -48.38 -1.02
CA GLY A 503 -3.54 -49.15 -1.88
C GLY A 503 -5.02 -48.81 -1.74
N ILE A 504 -5.35 -47.70 -1.08
CA ILE A 504 -6.74 -47.26 -0.84
C ILE A 504 -7.20 -46.44 -2.05
N ARG A 505 -8.38 -46.73 -2.59
CA ARG A 505 -8.96 -46.00 -3.69
C ARG A 505 -9.53 -44.66 -3.22
N LEU A 506 -8.92 -43.58 -3.64
CA LEU A 506 -9.43 -42.24 -3.35
C LEU A 506 -10.56 -41.91 -4.33
N ILE A 507 -11.81 -41.88 -3.84
CA ILE A 507 -13.00 -41.65 -4.65
C ILE A 507 -13.11 -40.17 -5.00
N SER A 508 -13.02 -39.28 -4.00
CA SER A 508 -13.21 -37.84 -4.18
C SER A 508 -12.75 -37.04 -2.98
N ALA A 509 -12.75 -35.72 -3.11
CA ALA A 509 -12.57 -34.82 -2.00
C ALA A 509 -13.82 -33.96 -1.75
N VAL A 510 -13.98 -33.51 -0.50
CA VAL A 510 -14.95 -32.52 -0.07
C VAL A 510 -14.20 -31.29 0.43
N VAL A 511 -14.44 -30.12 -0.19
CA VAL A 511 -13.86 -28.86 0.25
C VAL A 511 -14.84 -28.12 1.15
N VAL A 512 -14.41 -27.79 2.36
CA VAL A 512 -15.21 -27.12 3.38
C VAL A 512 -14.66 -25.73 3.63
N GLY A 513 -15.54 -24.73 3.70
CA GLY A 513 -15.12 -23.33 3.89
C GLY A 513 -14.76 -22.63 2.59
N ALA A 514 -15.22 -23.15 1.46
CA ALA A 514 -15.10 -22.52 0.16
C ALA A 514 -15.78 -21.14 0.11
N ASP A 515 -15.29 -20.27 -0.75
CA ASP A 515 -15.93 -18.98 -1.03
C ASP A 515 -17.24 -19.21 -1.80
N LYS A 516 -18.21 -18.28 -1.69
CA LYS A 516 -19.53 -18.39 -2.34
C LYS A 516 -19.45 -18.64 -3.86
N THR A 517 -18.41 -18.16 -4.51
CA THR A 517 -18.17 -18.34 -5.94
C THR A 517 -17.64 -19.72 -6.30
N ASP A 518 -17.10 -20.46 -5.33
CA ASP A 518 -16.54 -21.80 -5.49
C ASP A 518 -17.44 -22.89 -4.87
N GLU A 519 -18.57 -22.52 -4.25
CA GLU A 519 -19.57 -23.47 -3.79
C GLU A 519 -20.25 -24.14 -4.97
N SER A 520 -20.10 -25.45 -5.10
CA SER A 520 -20.66 -26.23 -6.20
C SER A 520 -20.87 -27.70 -5.83
N LEU A 521 -21.87 -28.30 -6.45
CA LEU A 521 -22.04 -29.76 -6.51
C LEU A 521 -21.35 -30.36 -7.78
N GLY A 522 -20.72 -29.52 -8.62
CA GLY A 522 -20.03 -29.97 -9.81
C GLY A 522 -18.67 -30.60 -9.48
N VAL A 523 -18.30 -31.63 -10.20
CA VAL A 523 -17.03 -32.34 -10.02
C VAL A 523 -15.91 -31.54 -10.70
N ALA A 524 -14.90 -31.13 -9.90
CA ALA A 524 -13.63 -30.62 -10.44
C ALA A 524 -12.65 -31.79 -10.59
N HIS A 525 -12.24 -32.09 -11.81
CA HIS A 525 -11.27 -33.14 -12.10
C HIS A 525 -9.86 -32.57 -12.04
N GLY A 526 -8.99 -33.20 -11.24
CA GLY A 526 -7.54 -32.98 -11.34
C GLY A 526 -6.95 -33.79 -12.53
N PRO A 527 -5.69 -33.59 -12.88
CA PRO A 527 -5.02 -34.41 -13.88
C PRO A 527 -5.04 -35.89 -13.43
N ILE A 528 -5.55 -36.74 -14.29
CA ILE A 528 -5.60 -38.18 -14.02
C ILE A 528 -4.15 -38.70 -14.03
N PRO A 529 -3.65 -39.31 -12.92
CA PRO A 529 -2.31 -39.90 -12.97
C PRO A 529 -2.23 -40.96 -14.04
N PRO A 530 -1.10 -41.07 -14.76
CA PRO A 530 -0.97 -41.91 -15.98
C PRO A 530 -1.30 -43.42 -15.77
N THR A 531 -1.30 -43.87 -14.54
CA THR A 531 -1.61 -45.27 -14.18
C THR A 531 -3.12 -45.59 -14.25
N GLN A 532 -4.01 -44.64 -13.97
CA GLN A 532 -5.46 -44.86 -14.06
C GLN A 532 -5.99 -44.73 -15.49
N ALA A 533 -5.36 -43.89 -16.35
CA ALA A 533 -5.73 -43.77 -17.73
C ALA A 533 -5.55 -45.09 -18.54
N ARG A 534 -4.65 -45.98 -18.09
CA ARG A 534 -4.47 -47.29 -18.71
C ARG A 534 -5.57 -48.30 -18.36
N LEU A 535 -6.17 -48.21 -17.20
CA LEU A 535 -7.24 -49.15 -16.77
C LEU A 535 -8.58 -48.75 -17.39
N ASP A 536 -8.91 -47.44 -17.45
CA ASP A 536 -10.14 -47.00 -18.11
C ASP A 536 -10.12 -47.15 -19.62
N GLY A 537 -8.93 -47.12 -20.26
CA GLY A 537 -8.75 -47.38 -21.69
C GLY A 537 -8.94 -48.86 -22.05
N GLN A 538 -8.58 -49.80 -21.19
CA GLN A 538 -8.75 -51.23 -21.44
C GLN A 538 -10.22 -51.70 -21.30
N ASP A 539 -10.99 -51.13 -20.39
CA ASP A 539 -12.41 -51.45 -20.23
C ASP A 539 -13.26 -50.90 -21.39
N ARG A 540 -12.91 -49.77 -21.95
CA ARG A 540 -13.61 -49.21 -23.16
C ARG A 540 -13.31 -49.98 -24.43
N THR A 541 -12.12 -50.56 -24.57
CA THR A 541 -11.77 -51.39 -25.75
C THR A 541 -12.36 -52.79 -25.65
N ALA A 542 -12.47 -53.37 -24.44
CA ALA A 542 -13.12 -54.67 -24.22
C ALA A 542 -14.64 -54.62 -24.47
N GLY A 543 -15.31 -53.52 -24.06
CA GLY A 543 -16.74 -53.29 -24.36
C GLY A 543 -17.06 -53.13 -25.84
N ARG A 544 -16.16 -52.49 -26.59
CA ARG A 544 -16.35 -52.28 -28.03
C ARG A 544 -16.09 -53.53 -28.89
N GLN A 545 -15.24 -54.45 -28.45
CA GLN A 545 -15.00 -55.71 -29.15
C GLN A 545 -16.11 -56.78 -28.86
N ARG A 546 -16.89 -56.64 -27.79
CA ARG A 546 -18.06 -57.51 -27.57
C ARG A 546 -19.27 -57.12 -28.41
N GLN A 547 -19.46 -55.82 -28.72
CA GLN A 547 -20.58 -55.37 -29.56
C GLN A 547 -20.39 -55.64 -31.09
N VAL A 548 -19.16 -55.91 -31.54
CA VAL A 548 -18.89 -56.26 -32.94
C VAL A 548 -18.97 -57.77 -33.21
N ARG A 549 -19.13 -58.62 -32.15
CA ARG A 549 -19.25 -60.08 -32.31
C ARG A 549 -20.69 -60.60 -32.17
N GLU A 550 -21.66 -59.76 -31.82
CA GLU A 550 -23.07 -60.11 -31.73
C GLU A 550 -23.97 -59.37 -32.70
N GLY A 551 -23.40 -58.77 -33.79
CA GLY A 551 -24.16 -58.16 -34.88
C GLY A 551 -23.93 -58.84 -36.23
#